data_13d3ea3056f3070497972328bc6ab5b9
#
_entry.id   13d3ea3056f3070497972328bc6ab5b9
#
_cell.length_a   1.000
_cell.length_b   1.000
_cell.length_c   1.000
_cell.angle_alpha   90.00
_cell.angle_beta   90.00
_cell.angle_gamma   90.00
#
_symmetry.space_group_name_H-M   'P 1'
#
loop_
_entity.id
_entity.type
_entity.pdbx_description
1 polymer ?
#
loop_
_entity_poly.entity_id
_entity_poly.type
_entity_poly.pdbx_seq_one_letter_code
_entity_poly.pdbx_strand_id
1 'polypeptide(L)'
;METVMAICGESDRNLELIEKELDCRLFLENDSILTSDEHTVERVARIIKDMIAIYSNKGSIDYEDVTNIVVNQVDSSFYREPVMTGYGSRKFYLRTPGQKKLYEAFRTHDITLVTGPAGTGKTFLAVIYACDQLRKGKIRKIIVTRPVVEAGESLGFLPGDLKEKVDPYLRPIYDSFDAIFGAGSVERLLEKGVIEIAPLAYMRGRTLNDAVVILDEAQNTTAMQIKMFLTRLGFNSRMIITGDVTQIDLPNSRQSGLKKAIEIVKGIEEIAVVEMHRNDVVRHPVVQKIIEAYEREENK
;
A
#
# COMPACT_ATOMS: atom_id res chain seq x y z
N MET A 1 -6.75 4.19 -33.76
CA MET A 1 -7.71 5.16 -33.20
C MET A 1 -8.03 4.88 -31.72
N GLU A 2 -8.47 3.68 -31.30
CA GLU A 2 -8.75 3.39 -29.88
C GLU A 2 -7.57 3.61 -28.93
N THR A 3 -6.37 3.16 -29.32
CA THR A 3 -5.15 3.34 -28.53
C THR A 3 -4.81 4.82 -28.34
N VAL A 4 -4.93 5.63 -29.40
CA VAL A 4 -4.66 7.07 -29.33
C VAL A 4 -5.64 7.76 -28.41
N MET A 5 -6.94 7.46 -28.52
CA MET A 5 -7.96 8.02 -27.60
C MET A 5 -7.69 7.64 -26.16
N ALA A 6 -7.28 6.39 -25.90
CA ALA A 6 -6.92 5.94 -24.54
C ALA A 6 -5.69 6.68 -24.00
N ILE A 7 -4.68 6.91 -24.84
CA ILE A 7 -3.46 7.65 -24.47
C ILE A 7 -3.77 9.12 -24.18
N CYS A 8 -4.57 9.79 -25.02
CA CYS A 8 -4.96 11.19 -24.81
C CYS A 8 -5.84 11.33 -23.54
N GLY A 9 -6.68 10.34 -23.28
CA GLY A 9 -7.64 10.37 -22.20
C GLY A 9 -8.87 11.23 -22.54
N GLU A 10 -9.84 11.27 -21.62
CA GLU A 10 -11.04 12.10 -21.78
C GLU A 10 -10.67 13.59 -21.84
N SER A 11 -11.07 14.26 -22.92
CA SER A 11 -10.75 15.69 -23.18
C SER A 11 -9.24 15.98 -23.09
N ASP A 12 -8.40 15.09 -23.60
CA ASP A 12 -6.93 15.21 -23.66
C ASP A 12 -6.21 15.42 -22.32
N ARG A 13 -6.89 15.14 -21.22
CA ARG A 13 -6.37 15.40 -19.86
C ARG A 13 -5.02 14.71 -19.55
N ASN A 14 -4.73 13.61 -20.23
CA ASN A 14 -3.46 12.91 -20.06
C ASN A 14 -2.32 13.69 -20.73
N LEU A 15 -2.58 14.28 -21.89
CA LEU A 15 -1.63 15.14 -22.59
C LEU A 15 -1.40 16.43 -21.80
N GLU A 16 -2.46 17.06 -21.27
CA GLU A 16 -2.34 18.23 -20.40
C GLU A 16 -1.44 17.98 -19.17
N LEU A 17 -1.52 16.77 -18.58
CA LEU A 17 -0.65 16.42 -17.47
C LEU A 17 0.83 16.34 -17.90
N ILE A 18 1.10 15.76 -19.08
CA ILE A 18 2.46 15.65 -19.63
C ILE A 18 2.99 17.06 -19.95
N GLU A 19 2.20 17.90 -20.62
CA GLU A 19 2.55 19.29 -20.95
C GLU A 19 2.93 20.08 -19.69
N LYS A 20 2.11 19.98 -18.66
CA LYS A 20 2.33 20.67 -17.39
C LYS A 20 3.58 20.22 -16.65
N GLU A 21 3.85 18.92 -16.65
CA GLU A 21 4.98 18.35 -15.90
C GLU A 21 6.32 18.52 -16.64
N LEU A 22 6.27 18.56 -17.96
CA LEU A 22 7.46 18.74 -18.79
C LEU A 22 7.67 20.18 -19.26
N ASP A 23 6.74 21.10 -18.95
CA ASP A 23 6.72 22.49 -19.42
C ASP A 23 6.86 22.58 -20.95
N CYS A 24 6.08 21.78 -21.69
CA CYS A 24 6.11 21.71 -23.14
C CYS A 24 4.69 21.81 -23.72
N ARG A 25 4.58 21.88 -25.04
CA ARG A 25 3.30 21.79 -25.77
C ARG A 25 3.27 20.53 -26.62
N LEU A 26 2.12 19.82 -26.57
CA LEU A 26 1.87 18.63 -27.35
C LEU A 26 0.75 18.87 -28.36
N PHE A 27 0.91 18.33 -29.53
CA PHE A 27 -0.07 18.41 -30.60
C PHE A 27 -0.36 17.02 -31.15
N LEU A 28 -1.64 16.69 -31.32
CA LEU A 28 -2.07 15.47 -31.95
C LEU A 28 -2.30 15.72 -33.44
N GLU A 29 -1.54 15.05 -34.29
CA GLU A 29 -1.67 15.12 -35.74
C GLU A 29 -1.57 13.71 -36.35
N ASN A 30 -2.61 13.27 -37.07
CA ASN A 30 -2.64 11.99 -37.79
C ASN A 30 -2.17 10.79 -36.95
N ASP A 31 -2.71 10.60 -35.75
CA ASP A 31 -2.33 9.56 -34.77
C ASP A 31 -0.87 9.67 -34.24
N SER A 32 -0.21 10.81 -34.43
CA SER A 32 1.11 11.13 -33.91
C SER A 32 1.02 12.25 -32.87
N ILE A 33 1.77 12.09 -31.78
CA ILE A 33 1.93 13.14 -30.77
C ILE A 33 3.23 13.85 -31.04
N LEU A 34 3.13 15.13 -31.33
CA LEU A 34 4.24 16.02 -31.66
C LEU A 34 4.52 16.96 -30.48
N THR A 35 5.76 17.37 -30.32
CA THR A 35 6.15 18.43 -29.39
C THR A 35 6.94 19.51 -30.10
N SER A 36 6.76 20.75 -29.69
CA SER A 36 7.50 21.89 -30.24
C SER A 36 8.86 22.09 -29.59
N ASP A 37 9.17 21.37 -28.53
CA ASP A 37 10.42 21.51 -27.78
C ASP A 37 11.34 20.30 -27.99
N GLU A 38 12.45 20.53 -28.72
CA GLU A 38 13.45 19.51 -29.03
C GLU A 38 14.07 18.89 -27.79
N HIS A 39 14.17 19.61 -26.67
CA HIS A 39 14.77 19.10 -25.43
C HIS A 39 13.85 18.12 -24.69
N THR A 40 12.56 18.13 -24.97
CA THR A 40 11.58 17.24 -24.33
C THR A 40 11.21 16.02 -25.19
N VAL A 41 11.58 15.98 -26.48
CA VAL A 41 11.19 14.91 -27.43
C VAL A 41 11.47 13.52 -26.90
N GLU A 42 12.68 13.25 -26.42
CA GLU A 42 13.06 11.91 -25.95
C GLU A 42 12.24 11.51 -24.70
N ARG A 43 11.99 12.47 -23.79
CA ARG A 43 11.24 12.23 -22.57
C ARG A 43 9.76 11.99 -22.87
N VAL A 44 9.16 12.79 -23.75
CA VAL A 44 7.79 12.59 -24.25
C VAL A 44 7.67 11.23 -24.95
N ALA A 45 8.57 10.89 -25.85
CA ALA A 45 8.55 9.62 -26.58
C ALA A 45 8.62 8.41 -25.62
N ARG A 46 9.45 8.50 -24.57
CA ARG A 46 9.52 7.46 -23.53
C ARG A 46 8.21 7.33 -22.78
N ILE A 47 7.62 8.45 -22.32
CA ILE A 47 6.35 8.46 -21.61
C ILE A 47 5.25 7.83 -22.47
N ILE A 48 5.11 8.26 -23.72
CA ILE A 48 4.09 7.72 -24.63
C ILE A 48 4.31 6.22 -24.87
N LYS A 49 5.56 5.77 -25.02
CA LYS A 49 5.90 4.35 -25.16
C LYS A 49 5.49 3.55 -23.90
N ASP A 50 5.73 4.09 -22.73
CA ASP A 50 5.34 3.48 -21.47
C ASP A 50 3.82 3.41 -21.32
N MET A 51 3.11 4.47 -21.71
CA MET A 51 1.64 4.50 -21.72
C MET A 51 1.06 3.45 -22.67
N ILE A 52 1.62 3.30 -23.88
CA ILE A 52 1.22 2.28 -24.85
C ILE A 52 1.49 0.87 -24.29
N ALA A 53 2.62 0.65 -23.62
CA ALA A 53 2.94 -0.61 -22.99
C ALA A 53 1.95 -0.98 -21.88
N ILE A 54 1.55 -0.01 -21.03
CA ILE A 54 0.51 -0.21 -20.01
C ILE A 54 -0.83 -0.55 -20.67
N TYR A 55 -1.27 0.24 -21.64
CA TYR A 55 -2.52 -0.02 -22.37
C TYR A 55 -2.54 -1.43 -22.96
N SER A 56 -1.45 -1.85 -23.60
CA SER A 56 -1.31 -3.18 -24.20
C SER A 56 -1.40 -4.31 -23.17
N ASN A 57 -0.83 -4.13 -21.98
CA ASN A 57 -0.80 -5.15 -20.92
C ASN A 57 -2.08 -5.17 -20.06
N LYS A 58 -2.63 -4.00 -19.75
CA LYS A 58 -3.77 -3.83 -18.85
C LYS A 58 -5.11 -3.85 -19.60
N GLY A 59 -5.11 -3.47 -20.90
CA GLY A 59 -6.31 -3.28 -21.72
C GLY A 59 -7.00 -1.93 -21.50
N SER A 60 -6.48 -1.09 -20.62
CA SER A 60 -6.94 0.27 -20.34
C SER A 60 -5.79 1.08 -19.76
N ILE A 61 -5.90 2.39 -19.82
CA ILE A 61 -5.00 3.30 -19.09
C ILE A 61 -5.88 4.36 -18.42
N ASP A 62 -5.68 4.57 -17.14
CA ASP A 62 -6.40 5.59 -16.38
C ASP A 62 -5.47 6.75 -16.00
N TYR A 63 -6.04 7.83 -15.50
CA TYR A 63 -5.28 9.02 -15.11
C TYR A 63 -4.25 8.74 -14.01
N GLU A 64 -4.53 7.76 -13.13
CA GLU A 64 -3.59 7.33 -12.10
C GLU A 64 -2.36 6.66 -12.71
N ASP A 65 -2.53 5.82 -13.74
CA ASP A 65 -1.42 5.18 -14.45
C ASP A 65 -0.51 6.24 -15.10
N VAL A 66 -1.12 7.22 -15.77
CA VAL A 66 -0.38 8.31 -16.42
C VAL A 66 0.38 9.14 -15.37
N THR A 67 -0.29 9.49 -14.26
CA THR A 67 0.35 10.19 -13.14
C THR A 67 1.56 9.42 -12.61
N ASN A 68 1.43 8.11 -12.47
CA ASN A 68 2.52 7.26 -11.99
C ASN A 68 3.73 7.28 -12.93
N ILE A 69 3.51 7.26 -14.26
CA ILE A 69 4.61 7.33 -15.23
C ILE A 69 5.23 8.73 -15.23
N VAL A 70 4.40 9.76 -15.35
CA VAL A 70 4.84 11.13 -15.63
C VAL A 70 5.45 11.77 -14.38
N VAL A 71 4.75 11.68 -13.26
CA VAL A 71 5.12 12.37 -12.00
C VAL A 71 5.96 11.47 -11.10
N ASN A 72 5.50 10.24 -10.86
CA ASN A 72 6.16 9.29 -9.95
C ASN A 72 7.28 8.48 -10.65
N GLN A 73 7.49 8.65 -11.95
CA GLN A 73 8.50 7.99 -12.78
C GLN A 73 8.51 6.46 -12.66
N VAL A 74 7.33 5.87 -12.51
CA VAL A 74 7.17 4.41 -12.41
C VAL A 74 7.47 3.79 -13.78
N ASP A 75 8.31 2.75 -13.78
CA ASP A 75 8.64 1.99 -14.98
C ASP A 75 7.45 1.14 -15.45
N SER A 76 7.10 1.22 -16.74
CA SER A 76 5.99 0.47 -17.32
C SER A 76 6.13 -1.06 -17.18
N SER A 77 7.34 -1.57 -16.98
CA SER A 77 7.57 -3.00 -16.74
C SER A 77 6.86 -3.55 -15.51
N PHE A 78 6.56 -2.70 -14.53
CA PHE A 78 5.78 -3.08 -13.35
C PHE A 78 4.32 -3.44 -13.68
N TYR A 79 3.80 -2.99 -14.82
CA TYR A 79 2.43 -3.30 -15.28
C TYR A 79 2.33 -4.55 -16.15
N ARG A 80 3.41 -5.33 -16.32
CA ARG A 80 3.38 -6.54 -17.15
C ARG A 80 2.56 -7.65 -16.52
N GLU A 81 2.75 -7.89 -15.23
CA GLU A 81 2.08 -8.97 -14.51
C GLU A 81 1.40 -8.44 -13.24
N PRO A 82 0.08 -8.59 -13.12
CA PRO A 82 -0.60 -8.25 -11.89
C PRO A 82 -0.24 -9.24 -10.78
N VAL A 83 -0.02 -8.74 -9.58
CA VAL A 83 0.17 -9.61 -8.41
C VAL A 83 -1.13 -10.26 -7.96
N MET A 84 -2.25 -9.65 -8.31
CA MET A 84 -3.58 -10.16 -8.02
C MET A 84 -4.62 -9.52 -8.97
N THR A 85 -5.69 -10.27 -9.24
CA THR A 85 -6.90 -9.73 -9.89
C THR A 85 -8.04 -9.75 -8.87
N GLY A 86 -8.64 -8.61 -8.61
CA GLY A 86 -9.74 -8.42 -7.65
C GLY A 86 -11.12 -8.46 -8.28
N TYR A 87 -12.09 -7.90 -7.57
CA TYR A 87 -13.48 -7.77 -8.00
C TYR A 87 -13.59 -6.93 -9.29
N GLY A 88 -14.54 -7.28 -10.16
CA GLY A 88 -14.73 -6.57 -11.43
C GLY A 88 -13.51 -6.66 -12.38
N SER A 89 -12.69 -7.70 -12.25
CA SER A 89 -11.46 -7.89 -13.04
C SER A 89 -10.40 -6.80 -12.80
N ARG A 90 -10.49 -6.03 -11.70
CA ARG A 90 -9.50 -5.03 -11.32
C ARG A 90 -8.15 -5.70 -11.06
N LYS A 91 -7.12 -5.29 -11.77
CA LYS A 91 -5.76 -5.81 -11.64
C LYS A 91 -4.94 -4.94 -10.69
N PHE A 92 -4.20 -5.56 -9.79
CA PHE A 92 -3.29 -4.90 -8.86
C PHE A 92 -1.84 -5.17 -9.26
N TYR A 93 -1.06 -4.11 -9.32
CA TYR A 93 0.34 -4.13 -9.76
C TYR A 93 1.25 -3.58 -8.66
N LEU A 94 2.49 -4.07 -8.66
CA LEU A 94 3.57 -3.40 -7.92
C LEU A 94 4.02 -2.20 -8.77
N ARG A 95 4.40 -1.11 -8.13
CA ARG A 95 4.70 0.16 -8.81
C ARG A 95 6.12 0.64 -8.58
N THR A 96 6.82 0.06 -7.60
CA THR A 96 8.18 0.46 -7.25
C THR A 96 9.07 -0.73 -6.96
N PRO A 97 10.41 -0.56 -7.08
CA PRO A 97 11.36 -1.60 -6.68
C PRO A 97 11.21 -2.02 -5.21
N GLY A 98 10.93 -1.07 -4.31
CA GLY A 98 10.69 -1.35 -2.90
C GLY A 98 9.44 -2.21 -2.69
N GLN A 99 8.35 -1.92 -3.40
CA GLN A 99 7.14 -2.75 -3.37
C GLN A 99 7.40 -4.18 -3.88
N LYS A 100 8.23 -4.34 -4.92
CA LYS A 100 8.63 -5.66 -5.44
C LYS A 100 9.43 -6.43 -4.41
N LYS A 101 10.43 -5.79 -3.78
CA LYS A 101 11.22 -6.39 -2.71
C LYS A 101 10.35 -6.80 -1.53
N LEU A 102 9.42 -5.93 -1.13
CA LEU A 102 8.50 -6.22 -0.03
C LEU A 102 7.58 -7.41 -0.34
N TYR A 103 6.99 -7.43 -1.53
CA TYR A 103 6.09 -8.52 -1.93
C TYR A 103 6.83 -9.87 -2.02
N GLU A 104 8.08 -9.88 -2.47
CA GLU A 104 8.91 -11.08 -2.47
C GLU A 104 9.25 -11.53 -1.04
N ALA A 105 9.52 -10.60 -0.12
CA ALA A 105 9.72 -10.94 1.29
C ALA A 105 8.50 -11.63 1.90
N PHE A 106 7.27 -11.19 1.58
CA PHE A 106 6.04 -11.88 2.00
C PHE A 106 5.94 -13.32 1.50
N ARG A 107 6.52 -13.61 0.33
CA ARG A 107 6.46 -14.94 -0.28
C ARG A 107 7.49 -15.91 0.29
N THR A 108 8.63 -15.40 0.72
CA THR A 108 9.82 -16.20 1.05
C THR A 108 10.09 -16.34 2.54
N HIS A 109 9.54 -15.49 3.39
CA HIS A 109 9.78 -15.52 4.84
C HIS A 109 8.48 -15.76 5.63
N ASP A 110 8.62 -16.30 6.82
CA ASP A 110 7.48 -16.55 7.71
C ASP A 110 7.03 -15.27 8.41
N ILE A 111 7.97 -14.36 8.72
CA ILE A 111 7.68 -13.06 9.31
C ILE A 111 8.34 -11.97 8.46
N THR A 112 7.59 -10.93 8.12
CA THR A 112 8.14 -9.75 7.45
C THR A 112 7.81 -8.50 8.26
N LEU A 113 8.86 -7.76 8.67
CA LEU A 113 8.71 -6.43 9.24
C LEU A 113 9.02 -5.42 8.14
N VAL A 114 8.10 -4.49 7.91
CA VAL A 114 8.30 -3.41 6.94
C VAL A 114 8.12 -2.05 7.58
N THR A 115 9.09 -1.17 7.36
CA THR A 115 9.05 0.22 7.80
C THR A 115 9.17 1.16 6.60
N GLY A 116 8.73 2.39 6.77
CA GLY A 116 8.87 3.43 5.76
C GLY A 116 7.72 4.43 5.78
N PRO A 117 7.83 5.51 5.00
CA PRO A 117 6.87 6.60 5.03
C PRO A 117 5.46 6.17 4.60
N ALA A 118 4.47 6.96 5.02
CA ALA A 118 3.09 6.77 4.59
C ALA A 118 2.98 6.93 3.06
N GLY A 119 2.06 6.18 2.43
CA GLY A 119 1.85 6.23 0.96
C GLY A 119 2.76 5.28 0.16
N THR A 120 3.61 4.49 0.79
CA THR A 120 4.42 3.45 0.10
C THR A 120 3.63 2.16 -0.16
N GLY A 121 2.40 2.05 0.35
CA GLY A 121 1.51 0.91 0.12
C GLY A 121 1.74 -0.30 1.04
N LYS A 122 2.48 -0.17 2.14
CA LYS A 122 2.82 -1.27 3.07
C LYS A 122 1.61 -2.12 3.46
N THR A 123 0.62 -1.49 4.06
CA THR A 123 -0.61 -2.15 4.55
C THR A 123 -1.43 -2.71 3.41
N PHE A 124 -1.60 -1.95 2.34
CA PHE A 124 -2.37 -2.39 1.16
C PHE A 124 -1.74 -3.61 0.49
N LEU A 125 -0.42 -3.64 0.31
CA LEU A 125 0.29 -4.79 -0.26
C LEU A 125 0.21 -6.03 0.66
N ALA A 126 0.24 -5.85 1.98
CA ALA A 126 0.04 -6.93 2.93
C ALA A 126 -1.37 -7.54 2.79
N VAL A 127 -2.41 -6.68 2.63
CA VAL A 127 -3.79 -7.13 2.40
C VAL A 127 -3.92 -7.84 1.05
N ILE A 128 -3.35 -7.28 -0.04
CA ILE A 128 -3.34 -7.94 -1.37
C ILE A 128 -2.72 -9.33 -1.27
N TYR A 129 -1.54 -9.44 -0.62
CA TYR A 129 -0.88 -10.72 -0.45
C TYR A 129 -1.74 -11.72 0.33
N ALA A 130 -2.32 -11.30 1.44
CA ALA A 130 -3.19 -12.15 2.25
C ALA A 130 -4.41 -12.64 1.47
N CYS A 131 -5.06 -11.77 0.71
CA CYS A 131 -6.19 -12.10 -0.15
C CYS A 131 -5.81 -13.09 -1.26
N ASP A 132 -4.64 -12.93 -1.87
CA ASP A 132 -4.12 -13.85 -2.88
C ASP A 132 -3.86 -15.25 -2.29
N GLN A 133 -3.27 -15.34 -1.08
CA GLN A 133 -3.06 -16.61 -0.40
C GLN A 133 -4.37 -17.29 -0.01
N LEU A 134 -5.36 -16.52 0.45
CA LEU A 134 -6.70 -17.03 0.76
C LEU A 134 -7.40 -17.59 -0.49
N ARG A 135 -7.37 -16.85 -1.60
CA ARG A 135 -7.95 -17.29 -2.89
C ARG A 135 -7.30 -18.54 -3.45
N LYS A 136 -5.99 -18.69 -3.25
CA LYS A 136 -5.22 -19.88 -3.62
C LYS A 136 -5.42 -21.06 -2.68
N GLY A 137 -6.23 -20.91 -1.64
CA GLY A 137 -6.49 -21.96 -0.64
C GLY A 137 -5.26 -22.32 0.20
N LYS A 138 -4.23 -21.47 0.22
CA LYS A 138 -3.00 -21.70 1.00
C LYS A 138 -3.16 -21.39 2.47
N ILE A 139 -4.12 -20.55 2.81
CA ILE A 139 -4.51 -20.21 4.17
C ILE A 139 -6.04 -20.28 4.31
N ARG A 140 -6.52 -20.34 5.54
CA ARG A 140 -7.94 -20.38 5.86
C ARG A 140 -8.47 -19.07 6.38
N LYS A 141 -7.59 -18.22 6.91
CA LYS A 141 -7.97 -16.96 7.57
C LYS A 141 -7.01 -15.82 7.25
N ILE A 142 -7.56 -14.62 7.25
CA ILE A 142 -6.79 -13.38 7.31
C ILE A 142 -7.13 -12.71 8.62
N ILE A 143 -6.12 -12.38 9.40
CA ILE A 143 -6.27 -11.70 10.69
C ILE A 143 -5.54 -10.39 10.61
N VAL A 144 -6.26 -9.27 10.78
CA VAL A 144 -5.66 -7.94 10.82
C VAL A 144 -5.84 -7.36 12.20
N THR A 145 -4.76 -6.89 12.76
CA THR A 145 -4.76 -6.26 14.09
C THR A 145 -4.03 -4.93 14.05
N ARG A 146 -4.50 -4.01 14.87
CA ARG A 146 -3.93 -2.68 15.01
C ARG A 146 -3.88 -2.30 16.49
N PRO A 147 -2.82 -1.64 16.98
CA PRO A 147 -2.84 -1.06 18.31
C PRO A 147 -3.87 0.06 18.35
N VAL A 148 -4.66 0.09 19.39
CA VAL A 148 -5.59 1.18 19.63
C VAL A 148 -4.84 2.24 20.42
N VAL A 149 -4.47 3.32 19.76
CA VAL A 149 -3.82 4.48 20.37
C VAL A 149 -4.71 5.68 20.16
N GLU A 150 -4.97 6.41 21.21
CA GLU A 150 -5.76 7.64 21.19
C GLU A 150 -4.91 8.77 20.59
N ALA A 151 -5.11 9.06 19.31
CA ALA A 151 -4.47 10.20 18.64
C ALA A 151 -5.26 11.48 18.98
N GLY A 152 -5.01 12.05 20.16
CA GLY A 152 -5.57 13.35 20.57
C GLY A 152 -7.02 13.35 21.06
N GLU A 153 -7.84 12.34 20.75
CA GLU A 153 -9.20 12.17 21.26
C GLU A 153 -9.24 10.90 22.10
N SER A 154 -9.64 11.01 23.37
CA SER A 154 -9.69 9.82 24.21
C SER A 154 -10.92 8.96 23.88
N LEU A 155 -10.67 7.66 23.63
CA LEU A 155 -11.71 6.65 23.38
C LEU A 155 -12.84 6.67 24.42
N GLY A 156 -12.55 7.18 25.62
CA GLY A 156 -13.52 7.36 26.70
C GLY A 156 -14.67 8.31 26.35
N PHE A 157 -14.48 9.25 25.44
CA PHE A 157 -15.51 10.22 25.02
C PHE A 157 -16.40 9.75 23.85
N LEU A 158 -16.02 8.70 23.15
CA LEU A 158 -16.85 8.15 22.07
C LEU A 158 -18.01 7.34 22.67
N PRO A 159 -19.26 7.53 22.21
CA PRO A 159 -20.40 6.70 22.63
C PRO A 159 -20.28 5.30 22.04
N GLY A 160 -20.88 4.29 22.69
CA GLY A 160 -20.92 2.93 22.22
C GLY A 160 -20.00 1.95 22.96
N ASP A 161 -20.04 0.69 22.55
CA ASP A 161 -19.19 -0.36 23.08
C ASP A 161 -17.73 -0.24 22.55
N LEU A 162 -16.82 -1.06 23.06
CA LEU A 162 -15.41 -1.01 22.67
C LEU A 162 -15.22 -1.26 21.17
N LYS A 163 -16.06 -2.10 20.57
CA LYS A 163 -15.99 -2.44 19.15
C LYS A 163 -16.40 -1.23 18.31
N GLU A 164 -17.49 -0.57 18.64
CA GLU A 164 -17.96 0.65 17.96
C GLU A 164 -16.94 1.79 18.07
N LYS A 165 -16.28 1.93 19.21
CA LYS A 165 -15.23 2.94 19.44
C LYS A 165 -13.95 2.70 18.60
N VAL A 166 -13.63 1.45 18.33
CA VAL A 166 -12.41 1.07 17.59
C VAL A 166 -12.64 1.03 16.07
N ASP A 167 -13.89 0.82 15.62
CA ASP A 167 -14.25 0.65 14.21
C ASP A 167 -13.74 1.78 13.29
N PRO A 168 -13.82 3.07 13.65
CA PRO A 168 -13.28 4.16 12.83
C PRO A 168 -11.78 4.01 12.52
N TYR A 169 -10.99 3.49 13.44
CA TYR A 169 -9.55 3.27 13.26
C TYR A 169 -9.23 2.10 12.35
N LEU A 170 -10.19 1.21 12.11
CA LEU A 170 -10.08 0.04 11.25
C LEU A 170 -10.61 0.30 9.82
N ARG A 171 -11.25 1.45 9.59
CA ARG A 171 -11.82 1.84 8.30
C ARG A 171 -10.87 1.68 7.11
N PRO A 172 -9.59 2.13 7.17
CA PRO A 172 -8.65 1.98 6.05
C PRO A 172 -8.37 0.53 5.68
N ILE A 173 -8.53 -0.38 6.64
CA ILE A 173 -8.36 -1.83 6.41
C ILE A 173 -9.57 -2.38 5.68
N TYR A 174 -10.80 -1.99 6.10
CA TYR A 174 -12.04 -2.36 5.39
C TYR A 174 -12.02 -1.87 3.95
N ASP A 175 -11.64 -0.60 3.72
CA ASP A 175 -11.52 -0.01 2.39
C ASP A 175 -10.55 -0.81 1.48
N SER A 176 -9.47 -1.33 2.07
CA SER A 176 -8.50 -2.18 1.35
C SER A 176 -9.12 -3.51 0.92
N PHE A 177 -9.90 -4.15 1.80
CA PHE A 177 -10.61 -5.38 1.47
C PHE A 177 -11.72 -5.14 0.44
N ASP A 178 -12.47 -4.04 0.58
CA ASP A 178 -13.54 -3.67 -0.36
C ASP A 178 -13.00 -3.42 -1.77
N ALA A 179 -11.84 -2.81 -1.89
CA ALA A 179 -11.17 -2.63 -3.17
C ALA A 179 -10.82 -3.96 -3.86
N ILE A 180 -10.61 -5.04 -3.08
CA ILE A 180 -10.19 -6.36 -3.58
C ILE A 180 -11.38 -7.29 -3.81
N PHE A 181 -12.32 -7.37 -2.87
CA PHE A 181 -13.43 -8.31 -2.89
C PHE A 181 -14.74 -7.70 -3.39
N GLY A 182 -14.84 -6.38 -3.45
CA GLY A 182 -16.06 -5.63 -3.72
C GLY A 182 -16.92 -5.42 -2.46
N ALA A 183 -17.66 -4.33 -2.45
CA ALA A 183 -18.55 -3.99 -1.35
C ALA A 183 -19.56 -5.10 -1.06
N GLY A 184 -19.87 -5.37 0.21
CA GLY A 184 -20.78 -6.41 0.66
C GLY A 184 -20.23 -7.84 0.66
N SER A 185 -19.07 -8.09 0.03
CA SER A 185 -18.39 -9.39 0.13
C SER A 185 -17.58 -9.50 1.41
N VAL A 186 -17.00 -8.39 1.86
CA VAL A 186 -16.19 -8.32 3.07
C VAL A 186 -17.01 -8.64 4.32
N GLU A 187 -18.22 -8.10 4.43
CA GLU A 187 -19.15 -8.38 5.55
C GLU A 187 -19.40 -9.89 5.69
N ARG A 188 -19.69 -10.57 4.60
CA ARG A 188 -19.90 -12.03 4.60
C ARG A 188 -18.65 -12.82 5.00
N LEU A 189 -17.45 -12.33 4.68
CA LEU A 189 -16.18 -12.97 5.07
C LEU A 189 -15.89 -12.73 6.56
N LEU A 190 -16.25 -11.58 7.09
CA LEU A 190 -16.19 -11.27 8.53
C LEU A 190 -17.16 -12.13 9.33
N GLU A 191 -18.43 -12.24 8.90
CA GLU A 191 -19.45 -13.09 9.55
C GLU A 191 -19.05 -14.56 9.60
N LYS A 192 -18.39 -15.05 8.53
CA LYS A 192 -17.87 -16.42 8.46
C LYS A 192 -16.57 -16.62 9.22
N GLY A 193 -15.99 -15.56 9.78
CA GLY A 193 -14.71 -15.60 10.47
C GLY A 193 -13.52 -15.97 9.56
N VAL A 194 -13.65 -15.77 8.23
CA VAL A 194 -12.58 -15.91 7.25
C VAL A 194 -11.65 -14.69 7.29
N ILE A 195 -12.22 -13.52 7.48
CA ILE A 195 -11.50 -12.29 7.81
C ILE A 195 -11.83 -11.95 9.26
N GLU A 196 -10.81 -11.64 10.04
CA GLU A 196 -10.93 -11.16 11.41
C GLU A 196 -10.17 -9.84 11.52
N ILE A 197 -10.84 -8.80 12.00
CA ILE A 197 -10.22 -7.49 12.27
C ILE A 197 -10.45 -7.18 13.74
N ALA A 198 -9.37 -7.07 14.51
CA ALA A 198 -9.47 -6.96 15.97
C ALA A 198 -8.32 -6.13 16.56
N PRO A 199 -8.55 -5.47 17.73
CA PRO A 199 -7.47 -4.83 18.49
C PRO A 199 -6.34 -5.81 18.85
N LEU A 200 -5.11 -5.29 18.90
CA LEU A 200 -3.92 -6.08 19.21
C LEU A 200 -4.04 -6.86 20.55
N ALA A 201 -4.71 -6.30 21.53
CA ALA A 201 -4.91 -6.94 22.82
C ALA A 201 -5.63 -8.31 22.73
N TYR A 202 -6.46 -8.50 21.70
CA TYR A 202 -7.22 -9.76 21.48
C TYR A 202 -6.36 -10.90 20.91
N MET A 203 -5.13 -10.63 20.56
CA MET A 203 -4.17 -11.64 20.11
C MET A 203 -3.52 -12.41 21.26
N ARG A 204 -3.63 -11.87 22.49
CA ARG A 204 -2.99 -12.50 23.68
C ARG A 204 -3.56 -13.89 23.95
N GLY A 205 -2.66 -14.85 24.20
CA GLY A 205 -3.02 -16.24 24.54
C GLY A 205 -3.45 -17.10 23.35
N ARG A 206 -3.44 -16.57 22.13
CA ARG A 206 -3.84 -17.29 20.92
C ARG A 206 -2.60 -17.93 20.25
N THR A 207 -2.84 -18.96 19.45
CA THR A 207 -1.93 -19.49 18.42
C THR A 207 -2.63 -19.37 17.08
N LEU A 208 -2.04 -18.66 16.14
CA LEU A 208 -2.68 -18.24 14.89
C LEU A 208 -2.20 -19.17 13.77
N ASN A 209 -2.95 -20.24 13.51
CA ASN A 209 -2.64 -21.24 12.50
C ASN A 209 -3.39 -20.98 11.19
N ASP A 210 -2.87 -21.49 10.07
CA ASP A 210 -3.46 -21.45 8.73
C ASP A 210 -3.88 -20.03 8.31
N ALA A 211 -3.07 -19.01 8.64
CA ALA A 211 -3.43 -17.63 8.50
C ALA A 211 -2.30 -16.74 7.95
N VAL A 212 -2.67 -15.67 7.27
CA VAL A 212 -1.84 -14.48 7.17
C VAL A 212 -2.31 -13.49 8.22
N VAL A 213 -1.39 -13.09 9.10
CA VAL A 213 -1.65 -12.20 10.23
C VAL A 213 -0.92 -10.87 10.00
N ILE A 214 -1.67 -9.78 9.99
CA ILE A 214 -1.14 -8.44 9.74
C ILE A 214 -1.24 -7.61 11.02
N LEU A 215 -0.11 -7.07 11.48
CA LEU A 215 -0.08 -6.02 12.49
C LEU A 215 0.21 -4.70 11.80
N ASP A 216 -0.81 -3.85 11.72
CA ASP A 216 -0.70 -2.52 11.13
C ASP A 216 -0.40 -1.46 12.19
N GLU A 217 0.26 -0.35 11.81
CA GLU A 217 0.67 0.75 12.67
C GLU A 217 1.52 0.31 13.88
N ALA A 218 2.44 -0.64 13.64
CA ALA A 218 3.24 -1.27 14.69
C ALA A 218 4.16 -0.28 15.43
N GLN A 219 4.47 0.90 14.89
CA GLN A 219 5.20 1.94 15.61
C GLN A 219 4.45 2.39 16.88
N ASN A 220 3.13 2.20 16.91
CA ASN A 220 2.28 2.52 18.05
C ASN A 220 2.14 1.36 19.04
N THR A 221 3.08 0.41 19.04
CA THR A 221 3.15 -0.68 20.00
C THR A 221 4.39 -0.58 20.89
N THR A 222 4.27 -1.08 22.12
CA THR A 222 5.41 -1.24 23.02
C THR A 222 6.21 -2.50 22.65
N ALA A 223 7.47 -2.59 23.12
CA ALA A 223 8.29 -3.78 22.90
C ALA A 223 7.65 -5.07 23.44
N MET A 224 6.92 -4.98 24.56
CA MET A 224 6.18 -6.11 25.14
C MET A 224 5.02 -6.57 24.24
N GLN A 225 4.29 -5.62 23.66
CA GLN A 225 3.19 -5.92 22.74
C GLN A 225 3.67 -6.57 21.44
N ILE A 226 4.77 -6.08 20.86
CA ILE A 226 5.36 -6.70 19.66
C ILE A 226 5.85 -8.10 19.97
N LYS A 227 6.58 -8.30 21.08
CA LYS A 227 7.03 -9.63 21.51
C LYS A 227 5.83 -10.56 21.70
N MET A 228 4.78 -10.10 22.38
CA MET A 228 3.55 -10.87 22.57
C MET A 228 2.96 -11.27 21.22
N PHE A 229 2.89 -10.38 20.24
CA PHE A 229 2.33 -10.63 18.92
C PHE A 229 3.16 -11.61 18.10
N LEU A 230 4.48 -11.39 17.98
CA LEU A 230 5.38 -12.26 17.21
C LEU A 230 5.34 -13.71 17.68
N THR A 231 5.16 -13.91 19.01
CA THR A 231 5.04 -15.24 19.60
C THR A 231 3.66 -15.90 19.42
N ARG A 232 2.76 -15.31 18.63
CA ARG A 232 1.46 -15.90 18.24
C ARG A 232 1.52 -16.68 16.93
N LEU A 233 2.64 -16.62 16.21
CA LEU A 233 2.81 -17.36 14.96
C LEU A 233 2.52 -18.84 15.18
N GLY A 234 1.59 -19.38 14.41
CA GLY A 234 1.22 -20.78 14.40
C GLY A 234 1.69 -21.47 13.12
N PHE A 235 1.36 -22.74 12.99
CA PHE A 235 1.72 -23.53 11.81
C PHE A 235 0.96 -23.06 10.57
N ASN A 236 1.62 -23.18 9.41
CA ASN A 236 1.08 -22.78 8.10
C ASN A 236 0.62 -21.32 8.07
N SER A 237 1.32 -20.44 8.77
CA SER A 237 0.96 -19.04 8.91
C SER A 237 2.12 -18.14 8.57
N ARG A 238 1.81 -16.90 8.22
CA ARG A 238 2.77 -15.81 8.01
C ARG A 238 2.35 -14.57 8.74
N MET A 239 3.33 -13.82 9.24
CA MET A 239 3.10 -12.54 9.89
C MET A 239 3.72 -11.41 9.10
N ILE A 240 2.95 -10.33 8.94
CA ILE A 240 3.39 -9.09 8.30
C ILE A 240 3.18 -7.97 9.30
N ILE A 241 4.27 -7.26 9.62
CA ILE A 241 4.26 -6.14 10.56
C ILE A 241 4.58 -4.88 9.78
N THR A 242 3.63 -3.95 9.70
CA THR A 242 3.79 -2.68 9.00
C THR A 242 3.89 -1.53 10.00
N GLY A 243 4.72 -0.54 9.69
CA GLY A 243 4.83 0.64 10.53
C GLY A 243 5.59 1.79 9.89
N ASP A 244 5.42 2.97 10.46
CA ASP A 244 6.18 4.17 10.13
C ASP A 244 6.85 4.71 11.39
N VAL A 245 8.17 4.55 11.48
CA VAL A 245 8.94 4.95 12.65
C VAL A 245 9.02 6.47 12.87
N THR A 246 8.50 7.25 11.92
CA THR A 246 8.40 8.72 12.03
C THR A 246 7.06 9.18 12.58
N GLN A 247 6.02 8.34 12.52
CA GLN A 247 4.64 8.65 12.93
C GLN A 247 4.26 7.89 14.20
N ILE A 248 4.84 8.28 15.34
CA ILE A 248 4.60 7.62 16.63
C ILE A 248 3.60 8.45 17.43
N ASP A 249 2.38 7.93 17.60
CA ASP A 249 1.28 8.55 18.34
C ASP A 249 1.24 8.13 19.83
N LEU A 250 2.21 7.33 20.28
CA LEU A 250 2.31 6.96 21.70
C LEU A 250 2.56 8.20 22.57
N PRO A 251 1.97 8.31 23.76
CA PRO A 251 2.19 9.43 24.69
C PRO A 251 3.68 9.66 25.00
N ASN A 252 4.48 8.61 24.93
CA ASN A 252 5.93 8.68 24.98
C ASN A 252 6.50 7.90 23.79
N SER A 253 7.03 8.62 22.79
CA SER A 253 7.58 8.03 21.56
C SER A 253 8.74 7.06 21.81
N ARG A 254 9.47 7.22 22.92
CA ARG A 254 10.54 6.29 23.34
C ARG A 254 10.02 4.92 23.74
N GLN A 255 8.72 4.76 23.96
CA GLN A 255 8.10 3.46 24.27
C GLN A 255 7.81 2.63 23.02
N SER A 256 7.90 3.22 21.80
CA SER A 256 7.73 2.46 20.57
C SER A 256 8.72 1.29 20.51
N GLY A 257 8.16 0.09 20.39
CA GLY A 257 8.93 -1.15 20.38
C GLY A 257 9.41 -1.59 19.00
N LEU A 258 8.93 -0.95 17.93
CA LEU A 258 9.17 -1.43 16.55
C LEU A 258 10.66 -1.43 16.18
N LYS A 259 11.39 -0.33 16.41
CA LYS A 259 12.84 -0.25 16.14
C LYS A 259 13.61 -1.32 16.91
N LYS A 260 13.33 -1.46 18.21
CA LYS A 260 13.98 -2.47 19.06
C LYS A 260 13.65 -3.90 18.63
N ALA A 261 12.40 -4.16 18.22
CA ALA A 261 12.01 -5.47 17.71
C ALA A 261 12.80 -5.82 16.44
N ILE A 262 12.92 -4.88 15.49
CA ILE A 262 13.73 -5.05 14.27
C ILE A 262 15.18 -5.42 14.61
N GLU A 263 15.81 -4.69 15.54
CA GLU A 263 17.18 -4.97 15.97
C GLU A 263 17.34 -6.37 16.58
N ILE A 264 16.37 -6.80 17.39
CA ILE A 264 16.40 -8.10 18.07
C ILE A 264 16.25 -9.27 17.10
N VAL A 265 15.34 -9.14 16.11
CA VAL A 265 15.04 -10.23 15.18
C VAL A 265 15.96 -10.25 13.94
N LYS A 266 16.78 -9.22 13.79
CA LYS A 266 17.73 -9.12 12.67
C LYS A 266 18.71 -10.30 12.70
N GLY A 267 18.77 -11.02 11.58
CA GLY A 267 19.66 -12.19 11.42
C GLY A 267 18.98 -13.54 11.66
N ILE A 268 17.69 -13.57 12.01
CA ILE A 268 16.89 -14.79 11.98
C ILE A 268 16.49 -15.04 10.50
N GLU A 269 16.86 -16.21 9.97
CA GLU A 269 16.74 -16.53 8.53
C GLU A 269 15.28 -16.47 8.03
N GLU A 270 14.32 -16.85 8.86
CA GLU A 270 12.90 -16.88 8.54
C GLU A 270 12.23 -15.50 8.62
N ILE A 271 12.99 -14.46 9.01
CA ILE A 271 12.47 -13.12 9.23
C ILE A 271 13.11 -12.13 8.27
N ALA A 272 12.26 -11.50 7.43
CA ALA A 272 12.69 -10.38 6.60
C ALA A 272 12.46 -9.04 7.30
N VAL A 273 13.39 -8.13 7.11
CA VAL A 273 13.24 -6.71 7.43
C VAL A 273 13.38 -5.91 6.14
N VAL A 274 12.33 -5.19 5.77
CA VAL A 274 12.27 -4.37 4.57
C VAL A 274 12.07 -2.90 4.96
N GLU A 275 12.93 -2.05 4.46
CA GLU A 275 12.79 -0.61 4.60
C GLU A 275 12.36 -0.01 3.26
N MET A 276 11.25 0.70 3.27
CA MET A 276 10.75 1.45 2.12
C MET A 276 11.13 2.92 2.27
N HIS A 277 11.39 3.57 1.15
CA HIS A 277 11.93 4.92 1.12
C HIS A 277 10.98 5.90 0.42
N ARG A 278 11.33 7.18 0.40
CA ARG A 278 10.56 8.25 -0.27
C ARG A 278 10.30 7.94 -1.75
N ASN A 279 11.23 7.26 -2.42
CA ASN A 279 11.09 6.87 -3.84
C ASN A 279 10.01 5.77 -4.05
N ASP A 280 9.55 5.14 -2.98
CA ASP A 280 8.47 4.15 -3.03
C ASP A 280 7.09 4.78 -2.75
N VAL A 281 7.03 6.08 -2.51
CA VAL A 281 5.77 6.78 -2.25
C VAL A 281 5.00 6.96 -3.57
N VAL A 282 3.78 6.43 -3.60
CA VAL A 282 2.85 6.57 -4.72
C VAL A 282 1.63 7.35 -4.21
N ARG A 283 1.55 8.62 -4.57
CA ARG A 283 0.51 9.54 -4.10
C ARG A 283 0.04 10.48 -5.20
N HIS A 284 -1.13 11.06 -4.97
CA HIS A 284 -1.61 12.14 -5.83
C HIS A 284 -0.65 13.33 -5.77
N PRO A 285 -0.27 13.95 -6.93
CA PRO A 285 0.74 15.01 -6.97
C PRO A 285 0.46 16.19 -6.04
N VAL A 286 -0.82 16.59 -5.91
CA VAL A 286 -1.22 17.67 -5.00
C VAL A 286 -0.92 17.31 -3.55
N VAL A 287 -1.15 16.06 -3.13
CA VAL A 287 -0.86 15.61 -1.76
C VAL A 287 0.64 15.68 -1.48
N GLN A 288 1.48 15.30 -2.45
CA GLN A 288 2.92 15.43 -2.32
C GLN A 288 3.36 16.88 -2.14
N LYS A 289 2.82 17.80 -2.95
CA LYS A 289 3.10 19.25 -2.84
C LYS A 289 2.68 19.85 -1.50
N ILE A 290 1.54 19.38 -0.95
CA ILE A 290 1.08 19.78 0.38
C ILE A 290 2.10 19.35 1.45
N ILE A 291 2.52 18.09 1.43
CA ILE A 291 3.50 17.56 2.40
C ILE A 291 4.80 18.32 2.33
N GLU A 292 5.35 18.56 1.13
CA GLU A 292 6.58 19.33 0.94
C GLU A 292 6.45 20.78 1.43
N ALA A 293 5.25 21.38 1.33
CA ALA A 293 5.02 22.73 1.84
C ALA A 293 5.05 22.75 3.38
N TYR A 294 4.45 21.78 4.05
CA TYR A 294 4.49 21.65 5.51
C TYR A 294 5.91 21.35 6.01
N GLU A 295 6.61 20.38 5.40
CA GLU A 295 8.01 20.06 5.75
C GLU A 295 8.95 21.28 5.64
N ARG A 296 8.72 22.14 4.65
CA ARG A 296 9.48 23.40 4.50
C ARG A 296 9.22 24.40 5.63
N GLU A 297 8.00 24.42 6.17
CA GLU A 297 7.67 25.32 7.28
C GLU A 297 8.21 24.79 8.62
N GLU A 298 8.19 23.48 8.85
CA GLU A 298 8.72 22.83 10.06
C GLU A 298 10.25 22.91 10.17
N ASN A 299 10.95 23.08 9.04
CA ASN A 299 12.41 23.22 8.98
C ASN A 299 12.92 24.67 9.03
N LYS A 300 12.02 25.65 9.23
CA LYS A 300 12.36 27.07 9.48
C LYS A 300 12.51 27.36 10.95
#